data_442fff2e2bbb1c845edbb1d61f13b063
#
_entry.id   442fff2e2bbb1c845edbb1d61f13b063
#
_cell.length_a   1.000
_cell.length_b   1.000
_cell.length_c   1.000
_cell.angle_alpha   90.00
_cell.angle_beta   90.00
_cell.angle_gamma   90.00
#
_symmetry.space_group_name_H-M   'P 1'
#
loop_
_entity.id
_entity.type
_entity.pdbx_description
1 polymer ?
#
loop_
_entity_poly.entity_id
_entity_poly.type
_entity_poly.pdbx_seq_one_letter_code
_entity_poly.pdbx_strand_id
1 'polypeptide(L)'
;VILRRGSTRRFARVPIDFTQLSTMVHRATRGMPADFLDPPGAVMLNDLYLIVNAVDGLPSGAYVFRREQEALELLKPGVFRAEAGYLGLEQEIPADASVDIFFLSNLHPILQRFGNRGYRAAQLEAAMMGGKLYLSAYAQRLGASGLTFYDDDVTEFFSPHAAEKSVMFLVALGKSAK
;
A
#
# COMPACT_ATOMS: atom_id res chain seq x y z
N VAL A 1 9.40 -12.21 -15.00
CA VAL A 1 9.04 -11.08 -14.18
C VAL A 1 10.12 -10.84 -13.12
N ILE A 2 10.44 -11.80 -12.29
CA ILE A 2 11.38 -11.66 -11.16
C ILE A 2 12.71 -11.01 -11.58
N LEU A 3 13.35 -11.51 -12.63
CA LEU A 3 14.65 -11.01 -13.11
C LEU A 3 14.59 -9.61 -13.73
N ARG A 4 13.40 -9.14 -14.14
CA ARG A 4 13.22 -7.85 -14.82
C ARG A 4 12.63 -6.78 -13.93
N ARG A 5 12.10 -7.15 -12.74
CA ARG A 5 11.50 -6.17 -11.85
C ARG A 5 12.55 -5.22 -11.27
N GLY A 6 12.17 -3.99 -11.11
CA GLY A 6 12.97 -2.97 -10.45
C GLY A 6 12.06 -1.89 -9.85
N SER A 7 12.62 -0.89 -9.21
CA SER A 7 11.86 0.27 -8.77
C SER A 7 11.67 1.24 -9.94
N THR A 8 10.42 1.58 -10.20
CA THR A 8 10.04 2.60 -11.18
C THR A 8 10.47 3.97 -10.66
N ARG A 9 11.19 4.75 -11.49
CA ARG A 9 11.71 6.06 -11.09
C ARG A 9 10.83 7.23 -11.53
N ARG A 10 9.95 7.00 -12.50
CA ARG A 10 9.01 8.02 -13.00
C ARG A 10 7.71 7.34 -13.46
N PHE A 11 6.59 7.90 -13.06
CA PHE A 11 5.26 7.47 -13.50
C PHE A 11 4.68 8.42 -14.54
N ALA A 12 3.78 7.93 -15.38
CA ALA A 12 3.26 8.65 -16.54
C ALA A 12 1.99 9.47 -16.26
N ARG A 13 1.51 9.56 -15.03
CA ARG A 13 0.25 10.24 -14.63
C ARG A 13 -1.00 9.82 -15.41
N VAL A 14 -1.00 8.60 -15.93
CA VAL A 14 -2.13 8.04 -16.68
C VAL A 14 -2.87 7.00 -15.83
N PRO A 15 -4.15 6.76 -16.08
CA PRO A 15 -4.89 5.78 -15.28
C PRO A 15 -4.40 4.36 -15.54
N ILE A 16 -4.63 3.52 -14.55
CA ILE A 16 -4.58 2.07 -14.63
C ILE A 16 -6.02 1.52 -14.55
N ASP A 17 -6.24 0.32 -15.09
CA ASP A 17 -7.57 -0.31 -15.00
C ASP A 17 -7.91 -0.74 -13.58
N PHE A 18 -9.18 -0.66 -13.20
CA PHE A 18 -9.67 -1.18 -11.92
C PHE A 18 -9.35 -2.68 -11.75
N THR A 19 -9.43 -3.47 -12.83
CA THR A 19 -9.06 -4.90 -12.81
C THR A 19 -7.57 -5.08 -12.51
N GLN A 20 -6.70 -4.18 -12.98
CA GLN A 20 -5.28 -4.23 -12.65
C GLN A 20 -5.05 -3.95 -11.16
N LEU A 21 -5.67 -2.91 -10.60
CA LEU A 21 -5.57 -2.58 -9.18
C LEU A 21 -6.13 -3.72 -8.31
N SER A 22 -7.34 -4.19 -8.59
CA SER A 22 -7.99 -5.26 -7.80
C SER A 22 -7.17 -6.55 -7.83
N THR A 23 -6.59 -6.90 -8.98
CA THR A 23 -5.68 -8.06 -9.10
C THR A 23 -4.44 -7.90 -8.23
N MET A 24 -3.80 -6.72 -8.24
CA MET A 24 -2.62 -6.46 -7.42
C MET A 24 -2.93 -6.55 -5.92
N VAL A 25 -4.00 -5.89 -5.49
CA VAL A 25 -4.42 -5.89 -4.07
C VAL A 25 -4.82 -7.30 -3.62
N HIS A 26 -5.68 -7.98 -4.39
CA HIS A 26 -6.11 -9.35 -4.08
C HIS A 26 -4.91 -10.31 -3.95
N ARG A 27 -3.96 -10.28 -4.90
CA ARG A 27 -2.77 -11.14 -4.85
C ARG A 27 -1.84 -10.82 -3.69
N ALA A 28 -1.70 -9.55 -3.33
CA ALA A 28 -0.88 -9.13 -2.21
C ALA A 28 -1.47 -9.57 -0.86
N THR A 29 -2.79 -9.55 -0.73
CA THR A 29 -3.51 -9.75 0.54
C THR A 29 -3.97 -11.19 0.80
N ARG A 30 -3.67 -12.16 -0.06
CA ARG A 30 -4.02 -13.58 0.12
C ARG A 30 -3.29 -14.28 1.29
N GLY A 31 -2.63 -13.51 2.12
CA GLY A 31 -1.86 -14.04 3.24
C GLY A 31 -0.53 -14.66 2.82
N MET A 32 0.21 -15.11 3.80
CA MET A 32 1.49 -15.78 3.63
C MET A 32 1.64 -16.85 4.70
N PRO A 33 2.31 -17.98 4.41
CA PRO A 33 2.72 -18.91 5.43
C PRO A 33 3.88 -18.28 6.21
N ALA A 34 3.66 -17.96 7.48
CA ALA A 34 4.69 -17.47 8.39
C ALA A 34 4.41 -18.00 9.78
N ASP A 35 5.46 -18.39 10.48
CA ASP A 35 5.40 -18.99 11.80
C ASP A 35 4.89 -18.04 12.90
N PHE A 36 5.03 -16.72 12.67
CA PHE A 36 4.49 -15.70 13.56
C PHE A 36 3.01 -15.36 13.28
N LEU A 37 2.42 -15.87 12.21
CA LEU A 37 1.00 -15.76 11.85
C LEU A 37 0.32 -17.10 12.11
N ASP A 38 -0.32 -17.26 13.26
CA ASP A 38 -0.99 -18.48 13.65
C ASP A 38 -2.50 -18.26 13.84
N PRO A 39 -3.35 -19.02 13.12
CA PRO A 39 -3.00 -19.90 11.99
C PRO A 39 -2.50 -19.13 10.78
N PRO A 40 -1.68 -19.73 9.90
CA PRO A 40 -1.14 -19.05 8.71
C PRO A 40 -2.23 -18.41 7.86
N GLY A 41 -2.12 -17.10 7.65
CA GLY A 41 -3.08 -16.33 6.84
C GLY A 41 -4.32 -15.84 7.57
N ALA A 42 -4.54 -16.21 8.83
CA ALA A 42 -5.73 -15.81 9.59
C ALA A 42 -5.66 -14.38 10.14
N VAL A 43 -4.49 -13.91 10.52
CA VAL A 43 -4.31 -12.57 11.06
C VAL A 43 -3.21 -11.88 10.26
N MET A 44 -3.56 -10.77 9.65
CA MET A 44 -2.58 -9.88 9.06
C MET A 44 -2.32 -8.71 10.00
N LEU A 45 -1.07 -8.28 10.06
CA LEU A 45 -0.62 -7.24 10.97
C LEU A 45 -0.80 -5.85 10.37
N ASN A 46 -0.94 -5.77 9.02
CA ASN A 46 -1.05 -4.52 8.29
C ASN A 46 -2.39 -4.39 7.58
N ASP A 47 -2.99 -3.22 7.69
CA ASP A 47 -4.09 -2.77 6.84
C ASP A 47 -3.56 -1.96 5.66
N LEU A 48 -4.27 -2.01 4.53
CA LEU A 48 -3.92 -1.24 3.34
C LEU A 48 -4.79 -0.01 3.22
N TYR A 49 -4.12 1.14 3.20
CA TYR A 49 -4.71 2.44 2.91
C TYR A 49 -4.21 2.92 1.55
N LEU A 50 -5.08 3.49 0.75
CA LEU A 50 -4.74 3.87 -0.60
C LEU A 50 -5.06 5.35 -0.85
N ILE A 51 -4.14 6.04 -1.51
CA ILE A 51 -4.46 7.27 -2.26
C ILE A 51 -4.65 6.85 -3.70
N VAL A 52 -5.87 6.97 -4.21
CA VAL A 52 -6.21 6.67 -5.60
C VAL A 52 -6.19 7.98 -6.38
N ASN A 53 -5.21 8.12 -7.25
CA ASN A 53 -5.03 9.31 -8.09
C ASN A 53 -5.61 9.16 -9.49
N ALA A 54 -5.48 7.96 -10.08
CA ALA A 54 -5.95 7.69 -11.45
C ALA A 54 -6.19 6.18 -11.66
N VAL A 55 -7.43 5.75 -11.51
CA VAL A 55 -7.89 4.38 -11.78
C VAL A 55 -9.21 4.46 -12.54
N ASP A 56 -9.29 3.82 -13.70
CA ASP A 56 -10.51 3.80 -14.50
C ASP A 56 -11.63 3.09 -13.74
N GLY A 57 -12.78 3.75 -13.63
CA GLY A 57 -13.94 3.21 -12.93
C GLY A 57 -13.92 3.36 -11.40
N LEU A 58 -12.88 4.01 -10.84
CA LEU A 58 -12.79 4.29 -9.40
C LEU A 58 -12.54 5.79 -9.18
N PRO A 59 -13.41 6.51 -8.44
CA PRO A 59 -13.19 7.92 -8.13
C PRO A 59 -11.86 8.16 -7.41
N SER A 60 -11.21 9.30 -7.68
CA SER A 60 -10.02 9.71 -6.92
C SER A 60 -10.39 9.97 -5.47
N GLY A 61 -9.52 9.56 -4.55
CA GLY A 61 -9.79 9.67 -3.12
C GLY A 61 -8.81 8.90 -2.25
N ALA A 62 -9.02 9.00 -0.95
CA ALA A 62 -8.37 8.17 0.05
C ALA A 62 -9.29 7.01 0.43
N TYR A 63 -8.75 5.80 0.44
CA TYR A 63 -9.48 4.56 0.65
C TYR A 63 -8.82 3.69 1.72
N VAL A 64 -9.61 2.78 2.30
CA VAL A 64 -9.10 1.61 3.04
C VAL A 64 -9.58 0.33 2.36
N PHE A 65 -8.73 -0.67 2.29
CA PHE A 65 -9.09 -1.99 1.79
C PHE A 65 -9.70 -2.84 2.91
N ARG A 66 -10.99 -3.13 2.79
CA ARG A 66 -11.72 -4.03 3.67
C ARG A 66 -11.53 -5.47 3.20
N ARG A 67 -10.64 -6.18 3.86
CA ARG A 67 -10.23 -7.52 3.45
C ARG A 67 -11.36 -8.54 3.45
N GLU A 68 -12.19 -8.54 4.51
CA GLU A 68 -13.29 -9.50 4.64
C GLU A 68 -14.33 -9.36 3.52
N GLN A 69 -14.54 -8.13 3.04
CA GLN A 69 -15.45 -7.81 1.95
C GLN A 69 -14.75 -7.81 0.59
N GLU A 70 -13.43 -7.93 0.55
CA GLU A 70 -12.58 -7.72 -0.64
C GLU A 70 -12.92 -6.42 -1.39
N ALA A 71 -13.19 -5.35 -0.66
CA ALA A 71 -13.70 -4.09 -1.18
C ALA A 71 -12.87 -2.87 -0.72
N LEU A 72 -12.91 -1.81 -1.52
CA LEU A 72 -12.36 -0.52 -1.14
C LEU A 72 -13.47 0.35 -0.53
N GLU A 73 -13.26 0.82 0.68
CA GLU A 73 -14.11 1.81 1.34
C GLU A 73 -13.51 3.19 1.16
N LEU A 74 -14.31 4.13 0.64
CA LEU A 74 -13.91 5.52 0.48
C LEU A 74 -13.93 6.24 1.84
N LEU A 75 -12.78 6.74 2.26
CA LEU A 75 -12.64 7.55 3.48
C LEU A 75 -12.79 9.04 3.21
N LYS A 76 -12.14 9.53 2.14
CA LYS A 76 -12.17 10.95 1.74
C LYS A 76 -12.22 11.04 0.21
N PRO A 77 -13.26 11.69 -0.38
CA PRO A 77 -13.24 12.00 -1.80
C PRO A 77 -12.30 13.18 -2.09
N GLY A 78 -11.59 13.15 -3.20
CA GLY A 78 -10.72 14.26 -3.59
C GLY A 78 -9.54 13.85 -4.46
N VAL A 79 -8.77 14.83 -4.91
CA VAL A 79 -7.53 14.64 -5.65
C VAL A 79 -6.37 14.95 -4.71
N PHE A 80 -5.60 13.95 -4.35
CA PHE A 80 -4.56 14.02 -3.31
C PHE A 80 -3.14 13.81 -3.82
N ARG A 81 -2.86 14.22 -5.09
CA ARG A 81 -1.52 14.07 -5.68
C ARG A 81 -0.45 14.87 -4.94
N ALA A 82 -0.79 16.10 -4.53
CA ALA A 82 0.14 16.95 -3.78
C ALA A 82 0.44 16.34 -2.40
N GLU A 83 -0.60 15.88 -1.71
CA GLU A 83 -0.50 15.20 -0.43
C GLU A 83 0.29 13.88 -0.56
N ALA A 84 0.04 13.09 -1.60
CA ALA A 84 0.80 11.86 -1.86
C ALA A 84 2.29 12.16 -2.02
N GLY A 85 2.64 13.21 -2.78
CA GLY A 85 4.02 13.67 -2.92
C GLY A 85 4.64 14.09 -1.59
N TYR A 86 3.93 14.92 -0.82
CA TYR A 86 4.36 15.37 0.48
C TYR A 86 4.58 14.19 1.44
N LEU A 87 3.56 13.34 1.60
CA LEU A 87 3.62 12.17 2.48
C LEU A 87 4.77 11.19 2.12
N GLY A 88 5.13 11.13 0.85
CA GLY A 88 6.28 10.35 0.36
C GLY A 88 7.60 11.11 0.41
N LEU A 89 7.84 11.94 1.42
CA LEU A 89 9.04 12.76 1.62
C LEU A 89 9.28 13.76 0.48
N GLU A 90 8.24 14.51 0.08
CA GLU A 90 8.30 15.55 -0.95
C GLU A 90 8.81 15.06 -2.31
N GLN A 91 8.52 13.79 -2.64
CA GLN A 91 8.95 13.17 -3.90
C GLN A 91 7.88 13.27 -4.98
N GLU A 92 8.32 13.42 -6.24
CA GLU A 92 7.42 13.39 -7.40
C GLU A 92 6.86 11.98 -7.66
N ILE A 93 7.56 10.92 -7.26
CA ILE A 93 7.17 9.55 -7.56
C ILE A 93 5.75 9.21 -7.06
N PRO A 94 5.38 9.42 -5.79
CA PRO A 94 4.00 9.17 -5.36
C PRO A 94 3.01 10.18 -5.95
N ALA A 95 3.39 11.45 -6.12
CA ALA A 95 2.51 12.43 -6.77
C ALA A 95 2.13 12.05 -8.22
N ASP A 96 3.02 11.34 -8.93
CA ASP A 96 2.83 10.94 -10.32
C ASP A 96 2.20 9.54 -10.45
N ALA A 97 2.23 8.74 -9.41
CA ALA A 97 1.65 7.41 -9.40
C ALA A 97 0.14 7.41 -9.65
N SER A 98 -0.37 6.29 -10.12
CA SER A 98 -1.82 6.08 -10.27
C SER A 98 -2.47 5.74 -8.92
N VAL A 99 -1.74 5.02 -8.08
CA VAL A 99 -2.15 4.63 -6.72
C VAL A 99 -0.94 4.56 -5.81
N ASP A 100 -1.08 5.07 -4.59
CA ASP A 100 -0.12 4.91 -3.52
C ASP A 100 -0.73 4.05 -2.41
N ILE A 101 -0.07 2.97 -2.05
CA ILE A 101 -0.54 2.02 -1.04
C ILE A 101 0.34 2.14 0.20
N PHE A 102 -0.25 2.59 1.30
CA PHE A 102 0.35 2.68 2.61
C PHE A 102 -0.06 1.46 3.44
N PHE A 103 0.89 0.85 4.11
CA PHE A 103 0.67 -0.27 5.02
C PHE A 103 0.71 0.25 6.45
N LEU A 104 -0.41 0.17 7.16
CA LEU A 104 -0.54 0.66 8.53
C LEU A 104 -0.87 -0.47 9.49
N SER A 105 -0.18 -0.48 10.63
CA SER A 105 -0.37 -1.48 11.69
C SER A 105 -0.81 -0.85 12.99
N ASN A 106 -1.74 -1.47 13.71
CA ASN A 106 -1.93 -1.19 15.12
C ASN A 106 -0.84 -1.93 15.91
N LEU A 107 0.22 -1.20 16.28
CA LEU A 107 1.38 -1.79 16.94
C LEU A 107 1.10 -2.25 18.37
N HIS A 108 0.15 -1.63 19.08
CA HIS A 108 -0.09 -1.93 20.49
C HIS A 108 -0.40 -3.42 20.74
N PRO A 109 -1.44 -4.03 20.12
CA PRO A 109 -1.71 -5.45 20.30
C PRO A 109 -0.62 -6.36 19.73
N ILE A 110 0.08 -5.92 18.67
CA ILE A 110 1.20 -6.68 18.09
C ILE A 110 2.36 -6.78 19.08
N LEU A 111 2.72 -5.66 19.71
CA LEU A 111 3.79 -5.63 20.71
C LEU A 111 3.40 -6.36 22.01
N GLN A 112 2.14 -6.31 22.39
CA GLN A 112 1.65 -7.13 23.51
C GLN A 112 1.82 -8.63 23.26
N ARG A 113 1.55 -9.07 22.02
CA ARG A 113 1.64 -10.50 21.64
C ARG A 113 3.08 -10.97 21.43
N PHE A 114 3.93 -10.18 20.78
CA PHE A 114 5.24 -10.60 20.29
C PHE A 114 6.42 -9.88 20.97
N GLY A 115 6.15 -8.96 21.91
CA GLY A 115 7.17 -8.07 22.46
C GLY A 115 7.79 -7.20 21.36
N ASN A 116 9.03 -6.75 21.56
CA ASN A 116 9.73 -5.90 20.60
C ASN A 116 9.92 -6.55 19.21
N ARG A 117 9.83 -7.87 19.10
CA ARG A 117 9.90 -8.57 17.80
C ARG A 117 8.65 -8.33 16.95
N GLY A 118 7.53 -7.91 17.56
CA GLY A 118 6.28 -7.59 16.87
C GLY A 118 6.45 -6.50 15.83
N TYR A 119 7.27 -5.49 16.10
CA TYR A 119 7.58 -4.44 15.13
C TYR A 119 8.22 -5.04 13.86
N ARG A 120 9.20 -5.94 14.02
CA ARG A 120 9.84 -6.61 12.88
C ARG A 120 8.88 -7.51 12.11
N ALA A 121 7.94 -8.16 12.81
CA ALA A 121 6.91 -8.98 12.18
C ALA A 121 5.98 -8.14 11.30
N ALA A 122 5.54 -6.97 11.78
CA ALA A 122 4.73 -6.03 11.01
C ALA A 122 5.50 -5.50 9.78
N GLN A 123 6.76 -5.12 9.94
CA GLN A 123 7.64 -4.70 8.85
C GLN A 123 7.85 -5.80 7.80
N LEU A 124 8.09 -7.04 8.25
CA LEU A 124 8.31 -8.17 7.36
C LEU A 124 7.05 -8.48 6.53
N GLU A 125 5.88 -8.49 7.17
CA GLU A 125 4.61 -8.71 6.46
C GLU A 125 4.36 -7.62 5.42
N ALA A 126 4.50 -6.33 5.79
CA ALA A 126 4.36 -5.21 4.85
C ALA A 126 5.31 -5.34 3.64
N ALA A 127 6.58 -5.67 3.91
CA ALA A 127 7.58 -5.86 2.86
C ALA A 127 7.26 -7.04 1.93
N MET A 128 6.74 -8.14 2.47
CA MET A 128 6.32 -9.30 1.66
C MET A 128 5.10 -8.99 0.80
N MET A 129 4.11 -8.27 1.33
CA MET A 129 2.97 -7.78 0.54
C MET A 129 3.44 -6.79 -0.54
N GLY A 130 4.32 -5.86 -0.19
CA GLY A 130 4.94 -4.95 -1.16
C GLY A 130 5.67 -5.68 -2.27
N GLY A 131 6.43 -6.74 -1.95
CA GLY A 131 7.06 -7.62 -2.93
C GLY A 131 6.06 -8.28 -3.89
N LYS A 132 4.90 -8.73 -3.39
CA LYS A 132 3.81 -9.28 -4.21
C LYS A 132 3.20 -8.20 -5.11
N LEU A 133 3.01 -6.97 -4.61
CA LEU A 133 2.56 -5.84 -5.43
C LEU A 133 3.53 -5.56 -6.58
N TYR A 134 4.84 -5.52 -6.32
CA TYR A 134 5.86 -5.37 -7.36
C TYR A 134 5.75 -6.45 -8.44
N LEU A 135 5.68 -7.71 -8.06
CA LEU A 135 5.60 -8.82 -9.01
C LEU A 135 4.31 -8.76 -9.82
N SER A 136 3.18 -8.45 -9.17
CA SER A 136 1.88 -8.33 -9.81
C SER A 136 1.80 -7.13 -10.77
N ALA A 137 2.38 -5.99 -10.38
CA ALA A 137 2.48 -4.81 -11.26
C ALA A 137 3.30 -5.12 -12.52
N TYR A 138 4.50 -5.67 -12.35
CA TYR A 138 5.36 -6.03 -13.49
C TYR A 138 4.78 -7.14 -14.37
N ALA A 139 4.01 -8.08 -13.83
CA ALA A 139 3.28 -9.07 -14.62
C ALA A 139 2.23 -8.42 -15.52
N GLN A 140 1.66 -7.30 -15.09
CA GLN A 140 0.66 -6.52 -15.81
C GLN A 140 1.25 -5.37 -16.63
N ARG A 141 2.59 -5.30 -16.80
CA ARG A 141 3.32 -4.25 -17.51
C ARG A 141 3.17 -2.86 -16.86
N LEU A 142 2.94 -2.85 -15.56
CA LEU A 142 2.95 -1.66 -14.71
C LEU A 142 4.27 -1.56 -13.95
N GLY A 143 4.51 -0.39 -13.37
CA GLY A 143 5.64 -0.12 -12.48
C GLY A 143 5.21 -0.12 -11.00
N ALA A 144 6.21 -0.30 -10.15
CA ALA A 144 6.08 -0.18 -8.71
C ALA A 144 7.33 0.48 -8.13
N SER A 145 7.18 1.23 -7.04
CA SER A 145 8.30 1.81 -6.27
C SER A 145 7.98 1.80 -4.79
N GLY A 146 8.84 1.16 -3.99
CA GLY A 146 8.82 1.30 -2.54
C GLY A 146 9.51 2.59 -2.14
N LEU A 147 8.93 3.32 -1.20
CA LEU A 147 9.34 4.66 -0.81
C LEU A 147 9.38 4.80 0.70
N THR A 148 10.08 5.82 1.17
CA THR A 148 10.01 6.35 2.53
C THR A 148 8.88 7.38 2.64
N PHE A 149 8.52 7.75 3.87
CA PHE A 149 7.33 8.56 4.14
C PHE A 149 7.47 9.33 5.46
N TYR A 150 6.60 10.31 5.69
CA TYR A 150 6.42 10.97 6.99
C TYR A 150 5.41 10.18 7.82
N ASP A 151 5.86 9.50 8.87
CA ASP A 151 5.07 8.53 9.64
C ASP A 151 3.80 9.14 10.25
N ASP A 152 3.96 10.22 11.02
CA ASP A 152 2.85 10.84 11.75
C ASP A 152 1.86 11.50 10.79
N ASP A 153 2.37 12.16 9.74
CA ASP A 153 1.54 12.86 8.74
C ASP A 153 0.67 11.88 7.94
N VAL A 154 1.19 10.68 7.62
CA VAL A 154 0.38 9.63 6.97
C VAL A 154 -0.74 9.17 7.89
N THR A 155 -0.46 8.95 9.18
CA THR A 155 -1.46 8.55 10.16
C THR A 155 -2.53 9.65 10.32
N GLU A 156 -2.12 10.92 10.40
CA GLU A 156 -3.01 12.06 10.46
C GLU A 156 -3.87 12.17 9.19
N PHE A 157 -3.27 12.03 8.01
CA PHE A 157 -3.97 12.10 6.73
C PHE A 157 -5.12 11.08 6.65
N PHE A 158 -4.93 9.85 7.09
CA PHE A 158 -5.97 8.82 7.06
C PHE A 158 -6.87 8.79 8.31
N SER A 159 -6.62 9.66 9.30
CA SER A 159 -7.46 9.76 10.50
C SER A 159 -8.83 10.40 10.19
N PRO A 160 -9.88 10.10 10.99
CA PRO A 160 -9.86 9.31 12.24
C PRO A 160 -9.72 7.79 12.05
N HIS A 161 -9.88 7.24 10.83
CA HIS A 161 -9.87 5.80 10.59
C HIS A 161 -8.51 5.14 10.91
N ALA A 162 -7.39 5.86 10.73
CA ALA A 162 -6.04 5.40 11.00
C ALA A 162 -5.51 5.78 12.39
N ALA A 163 -6.34 6.38 13.26
CA ALA A 163 -5.93 6.72 14.61
C ALA A 163 -5.31 5.49 15.32
N GLU A 164 -4.23 5.70 16.07
CA GLU A 164 -3.47 4.66 16.77
C GLU A 164 -2.71 3.66 15.88
N LYS A 165 -2.66 3.89 14.56
CA LYS A 165 -1.86 3.06 13.66
C LYS A 165 -0.53 3.74 13.32
N SER A 166 0.46 2.90 13.00
CA SER A 166 1.76 3.35 12.52
C SER A 166 2.01 2.82 11.12
N VAL A 167 2.66 3.63 10.29
CA VAL A 167 2.98 3.27 8.90
C VAL A 167 4.18 2.34 8.89
N MET A 168 4.09 1.25 8.14
CA MET A 168 5.16 0.27 8.00
C MET A 168 5.85 0.36 6.65
N PHE A 169 5.12 0.68 5.60
CA PHE A 169 5.66 0.73 4.25
C PHE A 169 4.78 1.57 3.31
N LEU A 170 5.37 2.06 2.22
CA LEU A 170 4.68 2.73 1.11
C LEU A 170 5.09 2.10 -0.21
N VAL A 171 4.13 1.80 -1.07
CA VAL A 171 4.36 1.36 -2.45
C VAL A 171 3.52 2.21 -3.41
N ALA A 172 4.19 2.93 -4.30
CA ALA A 172 3.57 3.64 -5.41
C ALA A 172 3.43 2.70 -6.62
N LEU A 173 2.28 2.75 -7.30
CA LEU A 173 1.91 1.90 -8.43
C LEU A 173 1.40 2.75 -9.60
N GLY A 174 1.73 2.37 -10.82
CA GLY A 174 1.26 3.08 -11.99
C GLY A 174 1.96 2.63 -13.27
N LYS A 175 1.68 3.30 -14.36
CA LYS A 175 2.37 3.08 -15.62
C LYS A 175 3.71 3.82 -15.62
N SER A 176 4.80 3.09 -15.90
CA SER A 176 6.13 3.73 -16.00
C SER A 176 6.16 4.75 -17.14
N ALA A 177 6.71 5.95 -16.88
CA ALA A 177 7.07 6.87 -17.93
C ALA A 177 8.27 6.32 -18.74
N LYS A 178 8.32 6.67 -20.02
CA LYS A 178 9.46 6.33 -20.89
C LYS A 178 10.67 7.20 -20.55
#